data_64a94c1d8fb07604aa1dc0b1652fdf87
#
_entry.id   64a94c1d8fb07604aa1dc0b1652fdf87
#
_cell.length_a   1.000
_cell.length_b   1.000
_cell.length_c   1.000
_cell.angle_alpha   90.00
_cell.angle_beta   90.00
_cell.angle_gamma   90.00
#
_symmetry.space_group_name_H-M   'P 1'
#
loop_
_entity.id
_entity.type
_entity.pdbx_description
1 polymer ?
#
loop_
_entity_poly.entity_id
_entity_poly.type
_entity_poly.pdbx_seq_one_letter_code
_entity_poly.pdbx_strand_id
1 'polypeptide(L)'
;MNRLDIALTVNHIAIQTDDVEGTIAWYKEFLDSSVEWELDEFSDLTRSRLPGIGRLAELRAGDVRLHVFDRTEHSGHGPGPLDHQFQHVGIVVDDVEHLAALRDRWLRAKEATQVTWQREEPPSDIVIDSSGMSSLYVLDPNGLEFEFLHFAEADS
;
A
#
# COMPACT_ATOMS: atom_id res chain seq x y z
N MET A 1 13.26 29.75 -16.28
CA MET A 1 13.04 28.72 -15.24
C MET A 1 14.07 27.64 -15.43
N ASN A 2 14.93 27.40 -14.47
CA ASN A 2 15.93 26.37 -14.57
C ASN A 2 15.25 24.99 -14.44
N ARG A 3 15.49 24.12 -15.43
CA ARG A 3 15.05 22.73 -15.36
C ARG A 3 15.80 22.03 -14.22
N LEU A 4 15.11 21.24 -13.42
CA LEU A 4 15.74 20.40 -12.42
C LEU A 4 16.55 19.28 -13.13
N ASP A 5 17.86 19.28 -12.95
CA ASP A 5 18.75 18.24 -13.50
C ASP A 5 19.06 17.22 -12.41
N ILE A 6 18.02 16.59 -11.89
CA ILE A 6 18.10 15.55 -10.84
C ILE A 6 17.17 14.42 -11.25
N ALA A 7 17.71 13.19 -11.28
CA ALA A 7 16.90 12.00 -11.45
C ALA A 7 16.15 11.68 -10.15
N LEU A 8 14.84 11.53 -10.25
CA LEU A 8 13.97 11.18 -9.12
C LEU A 8 13.35 9.81 -9.35
N THR A 9 13.39 8.96 -8.32
CA THR A 9 12.80 7.63 -8.35
C THR A 9 12.11 7.37 -7.02
N VAL A 10 10.90 6.80 -7.04
CA VAL A 10 10.23 6.34 -5.83
C VAL A 10 10.94 5.10 -5.32
N ASN A 11 11.40 5.13 -4.06
CA ASN A 11 12.04 3.99 -3.43
C ASN A 11 11.03 3.09 -2.72
N HIS A 12 10.19 3.66 -1.88
CA HIS A 12 9.21 2.92 -1.08
C HIS A 12 8.00 3.77 -0.71
N ILE A 13 6.96 3.09 -0.27
CA ILE A 13 5.79 3.66 0.38
C ILE A 13 5.83 3.22 1.83
N ALA A 14 5.76 4.15 2.77
CA ALA A 14 5.81 3.87 4.19
C ALA A 14 4.40 3.74 4.77
N ILE A 15 4.15 2.66 5.51
CA ILE A 15 2.88 2.32 6.14
C ILE A 15 3.10 2.17 7.63
N GLN A 16 2.47 3.05 8.41
CA GLN A 16 2.41 2.92 9.85
C GLN A 16 1.31 1.94 10.24
N THR A 17 1.59 1.05 11.19
CA THR A 17 0.62 0.07 11.65
C THR A 17 0.73 -0.18 13.15
N ASP A 18 -0.38 -0.58 13.77
CA ASP A 18 -0.40 -1.12 15.14
C ASP A 18 -0.18 -2.64 15.15
N ASP A 19 -0.14 -3.27 13.98
CA ASP A 19 -0.02 -4.73 13.81
C ASP A 19 0.94 -5.05 12.66
N VAL A 20 2.24 -5.04 12.95
CA VAL A 20 3.29 -5.31 11.95
C VAL A 20 3.18 -6.73 11.43
N GLU A 21 3.03 -7.72 12.31
CA GLU A 21 2.95 -9.15 11.91
C GLU A 21 1.72 -9.42 11.04
N GLY A 22 0.56 -8.95 11.47
CA GLY A 22 -0.67 -9.10 10.69
C GLY A 22 -0.61 -8.39 9.35
N THR A 23 -0.02 -7.19 9.30
CA THR A 23 0.15 -6.44 8.05
C THR A 23 1.07 -7.17 7.07
N ILE A 24 2.20 -7.71 7.55
CA ILE A 24 3.12 -8.51 6.74
C ILE A 24 2.40 -9.75 6.19
N ALA A 25 1.69 -10.49 7.04
CA ALA A 25 0.95 -11.68 6.63
C ALA A 25 -0.11 -11.34 5.57
N TRP A 26 -0.83 -10.24 5.76
CA TRP A 26 -1.84 -9.78 4.82
C TRP A 26 -1.26 -9.45 3.44
N TYR A 27 -0.15 -8.69 3.38
CA TYR A 27 0.50 -8.36 2.11
C TYR A 27 1.11 -9.58 1.40
N LYS A 28 1.58 -10.57 2.15
CA LYS A 28 1.99 -11.86 1.56
C LYS A 28 0.83 -12.55 0.85
N GLU A 29 -0.33 -12.61 1.48
CA GLU A 29 -1.53 -13.21 0.86
C GLU A 29 -2.07 -12.35 -0.29
N PHE A 30 -2.14 -11.04 -0.10
CA PHE A 30 -2.74 -10.15 -1.09
C PHE A 30 -1.87 -9.93 -2.33
N LEU A 31 -0.60 -9.53 -2.15
CA LEU A 31 0.30 -9.16 -3.24
C LEU A 31 1.41 -10.18 -3.53
N ASP A 32 1.39 -11.32 -2.85
CA ASP A 32 2.49 -12.32 -2.93
C ASP A 32 3.85 -11.67 -2.62
N SER A 33 3.86 -10.76 -1.65
CA SER A 33 5.06 -10.02 -1.28
C SER A 33 6.05 -10.86 -0.49
N SER A 34 7.33 -10.56 -0.64
CA SER A 34 8.42 -11.09 0.17
C SER A 34 8.93 -10.05 1.16
N VAL A 35 9.39 -10.49 2.34
CA VAL A 35 10.18 -9.67 3.25
C VAL A 35 11.62 -9.64 2.77
N GLU A 36 12.12 -8.46 2.42
CA GLU A 36 13.49 -8.30 1.95
C GLU A 36 14.48 -8.13 3.11
N TRP A 37 14.10 -7.32 4.10
CA TRP A 37 14.88 -7.09 5.32
C TRP A 37 13.99 -6.50 6.43
N GLU A 38 14.51 -6.55 7.66
CA GLU A 38 13.89 -5.98 8.85
C GLU A 38 14.93 -5.22 9.68
N LEU A 39 14.47 -4.18 10.38
CA LEU A 39 15.27 -3.38 11.30
C LEU A 39 14.55 -3.21 12.63
N ASP A 40 15.32 -3.21 13.73
CA ASP A 40 14.88 -2.88 15.08
C ASP A 40 15.77 -1.82 15.75
N GLU A 41 16.82 -1.39 15.07
CA GLU A 41 17.69 -0.29 15.50
C GLU A 41 17.64 0.85 14.49
N PHE A 42 17.55 2.08 14.97
CA PHE A 42 17.31 3.26 14.14
C PHE A 42 18.22 4.42 14.56
N SER A 43 18.57 5.25 13.57
CA SER A 43 19.29 6.50 13.80
C SER A 43 18.46 7.49 14.63
N ASP A 44 19.12 8.45 15.24
CA ASP A 44 18.45 9.53 15.99
C ASP A 44 17.51 10.33 15.08
N LEU A 45 17.90 10.55 13.81
CA LEU A 45 17.05 11.22 12.84
C LEU A 45 15.76 10.42 12.58
N THR A 46 15.87 9.12 12.34
CA THR A 46 14.69 8.27 12.13
C THR A 46 13.78 8.29 13.35
N ARG A 47 14.33 8.14 14.56
CA ARG A 47 13.54 8.21 15.81
C ARG A 47 12.88 9.57 16.01
N SER A 48 13.50 10.66 15.59
CA SER A 48 12.90 12.00 15.68
C SER A 48 11.77 12.21 14.68
N ARG A 49 11.85 11.58 13.51
CA ARG A 49 10.81 11.65 12.46
C ARG A 49 9.66 10.68 12.70
N LEU A 50 9.94 9.54 13.30
CA LEU A 50 9.00 8.46 13.60
C LEU A 50 9.06 8.09 15.09
N PRO A 51 8.57 8.98 15.99
CA PRO A 51 8.63 8.73 17.43
C PRO A 51 7.97 7.41 17.82
N GLY A 52 8.66 6.61 18.61
CA GLY A 52 8.17 5.31 19.06
C GLY A 52 8.36 4.16 18.06
N ILE A 53 9.10 4.37 16.96
CA ILE A 53 9.42 3.27 16.04
C ILE A 53 10.24 2.20 16.75
N GLY A 54 9.79 0.96 16.70
CA GLY A 54 10.48 -0.20 17.29
C GLY A 54 10.85 -1.26 16.26
N ARG A 55 10.13 -1.33 15.14
CA ARG A 55 10.36 -2.30 14.08
C ARG A 55 9.96 -1.75 12.73
N LEU A 56 10.72 -2.09 11.70
CA LEU A 56 10.43 -1.80 10.31
C LEU A 56 10.77 -3.01 9.44
N ALA A 57 9.87 -3.36 8.53
CA ALA A 57 10.09 -4.39 7.52
C ALA A 57 9.92 -3.82 6.11
N GLU A 58 10.84 -4.16 5.19
CA GLU A 58 10.61 -3.91 3.77
C GLU A 58 9.95 -5.12 3.14
N LEU A 59 8.80 -4.89 2.51
CA LEU A 59 8.10 -5.85 1.68
C LEU A 59 8.29 -5.50 0.21
N ARG A 60 8.41 -6.50 -0.62
CA ARG A 60 8.51 -6.31 -2.07
C ARG A 60 7.47 -7.15 -2.82
N ALA A 61 6.75 -6.49 -3.73
CA ALA A 61 5.83 -7.10 -4.68
C ALA A 61 6.09 -6.49 -6.07
N GLY A 62 6.73 -7.24 -6.97
CA GLY A 62 7.22 -6.67 -8.23
C GLY A 62 8.20 -5.53 -7.98
N ASP A 63 7.91 -4.35 -8.55
CA ASP A 63 8.69 -3.13 -8.34
C ASP A 63 8.18 -2.27 -7.17
N VAL A 64 7.10 -2.70 -6.52
CA VAL A 64 6.54 -1.99 -5.36
C VAL A 64 7.27 -2.41 -4.10
N ARG A 65 7.77 -1.44 -3.35
CA ARG A 65 8.38 -1.62 -2.03
C ARG A 65 7.55 -0.91 -0.98
N LEU A 66 7.24 -1.64 0.08
CA LEU A 66 6.49 -1.13 1.22
C LEU A 66 7.36 -1.21 2.47
N HIS A 67 7.48 -0.10 3.20
CA HIS A 67 8.05 -0.09 4.53
C HIS A 67 6.93 -0.13 5.54
N VAL A 68 6.78 -1.26 6.21
CA VAL A 68 5.79 -1.46 7.26
C VAL A 68 6.47 -1.27 8.60
N PHE A 69 5.99 -0.34 9.42
CA PHE A 69 6.61 -0.03 10.71
C PHE A 69 5.56 0.26 11.79
N ASP A 70 5.94 -0.02 13.03
CA ASP A 70 5.15 0.36 14.20
C ASP A 70 5.58 1.71 14.76
N ARG A 71 4.68 2.32 15.52
CA ARG A 71 4.95 3.49 16.35
C ARG A 71 4.18 3.38 17.65
N THR A 72 4.88 3.29 18.75
CA THR A 72 4.25 3.30 20.08
C THR A 72 3.77 4.69 20.51
N GLU A 73 4.32 5.74 19.89
CA GLU A 73 3.96 7.13 20.15
C GLU A 73 3.17 7.72 18.99
N HIS A 74 1.89 7.36 18.87
CA HIS A 74 0.97 7.90 17.87
C HIS A 74 -0.26 8.53 18.54
N SER A 75 -0.96 9.37 17.80
CA SER A 75 -2.11 10.13 18.31
C SER A 75 -3.46 9.37 18.26
N GLY A 76 -3.46 8.06 18.01
CA GLY A 76 -4.67 7.26 17.91
C GLY A 76 -5.02 6.91 16.46
N HIS A 77 -6.28 7.07 16.07
CA HIS A 77 -6.76 6.66 14.75
C HIS A 77 -6.21 7.52 13.62
N GLY A 78 -6.00 6.88 12.46
CA GLY A 78 -5.71 7.58 11.22
C GLY A 78 -6.89 8.45 10.75
N PRO A 79 -6.69 9.25 9.67
CA PRO A 79 -7.75 10.08 9.13
C PRO A 79 -8.93 9.24 8.63
N GLY A 80 -10.14 9.76 8.80
CA GLY A 80 -11.34 9.18 8.24
C GLY A 80 -11.48 9.45 6.73
N PRO A 81 -12.49 8.88 6.08
CA PRO A 81 -12.64 8.99 4.62
C PRO A 81 -12.88 10.40 4.10
N LEU A 82 -13.31 11.33 4.96
CA LEU A 82 -13.56 12.73 4.60
C LEU A 82 -12.47 13.68 5.10
N ASP A 83 -11.46 13.17 5.77
CA ASP A 83 -10.36 13.98 6.29
C ASP A 83 -9.29 14.23 5.23
N HIS A 84 -8.56 15.35 5.38
CA HIS A 84 -7.40 15.60 4.54
C HIS A 84 -6.30 14.58 4.79
N GLN A 85 -5.85 13.90 3.73
CA GLN A 85 -4.82 12.86 3.77
C GLN A 85 -4.19 12.66 2.40
N PHE A 86 -3.09 11.93 2.35
CA PHE A 86 -2.69 11.29 1.09
C PHE A 86 -3.77 10.31 0.70
N GLN A 87 -4.40 10.52 -0.46
CA GLN A 87 -5.66 9.86 -0.77
C GLN A 87 -5.45 8.41 -1.21
N HIS A 88 -4.60 8.16 -2.22
CA HIS A 88 -4.30 6.81 -2.70
C HIS A 88 -2.97 6.73 -3.45
N VAL A 89 -2.55 5.50 -3.72
CA VAL A 89 -1.40 5.17 -4.56
C VAL A 89 -1.89 4.45 -5.81
N GLY A 90 -1.57 4.98 -6.98
CA GLY A 90 -1.87 4.36 -8.27
C GLY A 90 -0.80 3.34 -8.66
N ILE A 91 -1.20 2.11 -8.95
CA ILE A 91 -0.33 1.02 -9.39
C ILE A 91 -0.86 0.45 -10.69
N VAL A 92 -0.02 0.44 -11.72
CA VAL A 92 -0.38 -0.10 -13.03
C VAL A 92 -0.17 -1.61 -13.06
N VAL A 93 -1.14 -2.32 -13.60
CA VAL A 93 -1.04 -3.73 -13.97
C VAL A 93 -0.99 -3.87 -15.49
N ASP A 94 -0.31 -4.90 -15.97
CA ASP A 94 -0.06 -5.12 -17.38
C ASP A 94 -1.20 -5.86 -18.12
N ASP A 95 -2.15 -6.42 -17.39
CA ASP A 95 -3.31 -7.13 -17.93
C ASP A 95 -4.57 -6.73 -17.16
N VAL A 96 -5.67 -6.46 -17.89
CA VAL A 96 -6.96 -6.11 -17.29
C VAL A 96 -7.52 -7.22 -16.40
N GLU A 97 -7.25 -8.48 -16.72
CA GLU A 97 -7.68 -9.63 -15.91
C GLU A 97 -7.02 -9.65 -14.52
N HIS A 98 -5.87 -9.01 -14.36
CA HIS A 98 -5.20 -8.89 -13.07
C HIS A 98 -6.01 -8.07 -12.06
N LEU A 99 -6.88 -7.16 -12.50
CA LEU A 99 -7.76 -6.42 -11.60
C LEU A 99 -8.76 -7.34 -10.89
N ALA A 100 -9.38 -8.26 -11.64
CA ALA A 100 -10.28 -9.26 -11.04
C ALA A 100 -9.52 -10.22 -10.11
N ALA A 101 -8.32 -10.65 -10.51
CA ALA A 101 -7.47 -11.49 -9.67
C ALA A 101 -7.07 -10.81 -8.37
N LEU A 102 -6.72 -9.52 -8.41
CA LEU A 102 -6.40 -8.71 -7.21
C LEU A 102 -7.61 -8.56 -6.30
N ARG A 103 -8.79 -8.32 -6.85
CA ARG A 103 -10.03 -8.25 -6.07
C ARG A 103 -10.30 -9.57 -5.32
N ASP A 104 -10.16 -10.70 -5.98
CA ASP A 104 -10.33 -12.02 -5.38
C ASP A 104 -9.25 -12.31 -4.33
N ARG A 105 -8.00 -11.91 -4.59
CA ARG A 105 -6.90 -12.06 -3.63
C ARG A 105 -7.15 -11.23 -2.37
N TRP A 106 -7.66 -10.01 -2.50
CA TRP A 106 -8.01 -9.18 -1.34
C TRP A 106 -9.05 -9.89 -0.45
N LEU A 107 -10.10 -10.45 -1.05
CA LEU A 107 -11.14 -11.17 -0.32
C LEU A 107 -10.55 -12.41 0.39
N ARG A 108 -9.70 -13.17 -0.28
CA ARG A 108 -9.02 -14.33 0.32
C ARG A 108 -8.05 -13.93 1.44
N ALA A 109 -7.26 -12.87 1.25
CA ALA A 109 -6.32 -12.40 2.26
C ALA A 109 -7.04 -11.94 3.53
N LYS A 110 -8.19 -11.31 3.40
CA LYS A 110 -9.04 -10.93 4.53
C LYS A 110 -9.49 -12.15 5.34
N GLU A 111 -9.86 -13.23 4.68
CA GLU A 111 -10.29 -14.47 5.34
C GLU A 111 -9.12 -15.28 5.91
N ALA A 112 -7.97 -15.29 5.23
CA ALA A 112 -6.82 -16.11 5.57
C ALA A 112 -5.94 -15.52 6.68
N THR A 113 -6.07 -14.23 7.00
CA THR A 113 -5.20 -13.54 7.95
C THR A 113 -5.98 -12.95 9.13
N GLN A 114 -5.33 -12.88 10.29
CA GLN A 114 -5.85 -12.23 11.50
C GLN A 114 -5.14 -10.89 11.71
N VAL A 115 -5.38 -9.96 10.82
CA VAL A 115 -4.81 -8.62 10.89
C VAL A 115 -5.79 -7.66 11.56
N THR A 116 -5.27 -6.68 12.29
CA THR A 116 -6.08 -5.59 12.86
C THR A 116 -6.45 -4.58 11.78
N TRP A 117 -7.75 -4.38 11.57
CA TRP A 117 -8.28 -3.42 10.60
C TRP A 117 -8.53 -2.07 11.26
N GLN A 118 -7.91 -1.02 10.76
CA GLN A 118 -8.19 0.36 11.15
C GLN A 118 -9.43 0.91 10.42
N ARG A 119 -9.56 0.52 9.16
CA ARG A 119 -10.70 0.85 8.31
C ARG A 119 -10.97 -0.34 7.39
N GLU A 120 -12.17 -0.84 7.42
CA GLU A 120 -12.57 -2.00 6.64
C GLU A 120 -13.63 -1.61 5.62
N GLU A 121 -13.28 -1.70 4.34
CA GLU A 121 -14.19 -1.53 3.22
C GLU A 121 -13.95 -2.63 2.19
N PRO A 122 -14.99 -3.20 1.59
CA PRO A 122 -14.80 -4.16 0.51
C PRO A 122 -14.16 -3.47 -0.71
N PRO A 123 -13.44 -4.23 -1.57
CA PRO A 123 -12.95 -3.69 -2.83
C PRO A 123 -14.09 -3.08 -3.66
N SER A 124 -13.77 -2.04 -4.41
CA SER A 124 -14.73 -1.47 -5.37
C SER A 124 -15.11 -2.46 -6.46
N ASP A 125 -16.13 -2.12 -7.25
CA ASP A 125 -16.29 -2.71 -8.56
C ASP A 125 -15.13 -2.29 -9.47
N ILE A 126 -14.86 -3.09 -10.48
CA ILE A 126 -13.94 -2.72 -11.54
C ILE A 126 -14.70 -1.84 -12.51
N VAL A 127 -14.23 -0.62 -12.73
CA VAL A 127 -14.88 0.38 -13.59
C VAL A 127 -13.98 0.72 -14.75
N ILE A 128 -14.56 0.81 -15.94
CA ILE A 128 -13.89 1.28 -17.16
C ILE A 128 -14.39 2.69 -17.44
N ASP A 129 -13.48 3.65 -17.54
CA ASP A 129 -13.85 5.03 -17.89
C ASP A 129 -13.97 5.25 -19.40
N SER A 130 -14.33 6.47 -19.78
CA SER A 130 -14.52 6.84 -21.19
C SER A 130 -13.24 6.80 -22.03
N SER A 131 -12.06 6.75 -21.41
CA SER A 131 -10.76 6.63 -22.08
C SER A 131 -10.32 5.18 -22.28
N GLY A 132 -11.05 4.21 -21.72
CA GLY A 132 -10.69 2.79 -21.73
C GLY A 132 -9.75 2.39 -20.57
N MET A 133 -9.52 3.26 -19.60
CA MET A 133 -8.78 2.93 -18.39
C MET A 133 -9.68 2.16 -17.42
N SER A 134 -9.22 1.00 -16.98
CA SER A 134 -9.89 0.20 -15.94
C SER A 134 -9.27 0.45 -14.58
N SER A 135 -10.08 0.56 -13.54
CA SER A 135 -9.65 0.84 -12.17
C SER A 135 -10.30 -0.08 -11.16
N LEU A 136 -9.54 -0.40 -10.11
CA LEU A 136 -9.98 -1.10 -8.91
C LEU A 136 -9.41 -0.37 -7.69
N TYR A 137 -10.28 0.02 -6.75
CA TYR A 137 -9.87 0.60 -5.47
C TYR A 137 -9.97 -0.44 -4.36
N VAL A 138 -8.92 -0.55 -3.56
CA VAL A 138 -8.86 -1.42 -2.37
C VAL A 138 -8.18 -0.71 -1.22
N LEU A 139 -8.64 -0.97 0.01
CA LEU A 139 -7.96 -0.55 1.23
C LEU A 139 -7.08 -1.68 1.77
N ASP A 140 -5.89 -1.31 2.26
CA ASP A 140 -5.14 -2.17 3.14
C ASP A 140 -5.73 -2.13 4.58
N PRO A 141 -5.32 -3.04 5.47
CA PRO A 141 -5.82 -3.04 6.85
C PRO A 141 -5.56 -1.75 7.64
N ASN A 142 -4.55 -0.97 7.25
CA ASN A 142 -4.14 0.25 7.96
C ASN A 142 -4.77 1.53 7.36
N GLY A 143 -5.62 1.39 6.35
CA GLY A 143 -6.33 2.50 5.71
C GLY A 143 -5.60 3.13 4.52
N LEU A 144 -4.49 2.55 4.05
CA LEU A 144 -3.88 2.97 2.79
C LEU A 144 -4.75 2.50 1.63
N GLU A 145 -5.12 3.42 0.75
CA GLU A 145 -5.90 3.10 -0.44
C GLU A 145 -5.00 2.90 -1.65
N PHE A 146 -5.22 1.79 -2.35
CA PHE A 146 -4.61 1.51 -3.65
C PHE A 146 -5.64 1.67 -4.74
N GLU A 147 -5.23 2.29 -5.84
CA GLU A 147 -5.91 2.24 -7.12
C GLU A 147 -5.07 1.40 -8.08
N PHE A 148 -5.55 0.21 -8.42
CA PHE A 148 -4.92 -0.61 -9.46
C PHE A 148 -5.52 -0.25 -10.80
N LEU A 149 -4.66 0.03 -11.77
CA LEU A 149 -5.00 0.61 -13.07
C LEU A 149 -4.52 -0.29 -14.20
N HIS A 150 -5.37 -0.42 -15.23
CA HIS A 150 -4.96 -0.95 -16.51
C HIS A 150 -5.35 0.03 -17.62
N PHE A 151 -4.38 0.34 -18.47
CA PHE A 151 -4.61 1.15 -19.66
C PHE A 151 -4.79 0.23 -20.87
N ALA A 152 -5.90 0.37 -21.59
CA ALA A 152 -6.07 -0.33 -22.85
C ALA A 152 -4.93 0.06 -23.81
N GLU A 153 -4.37 -0.92 -24.54
CA GLU A 153 -3.42 -0.61 -25.60
C GLU A 153 -4.10 0.31 -26.63
N ALA A 154 -3.39 1.35 -27.06
CA ALA A 154 -3.86 2.17 -28.14
C ALA A 154 -4.00 1.29 -29.41
N ASP A 155 -5.16 1.30 -30.03
CA ASP A 155 -5.37 0.64 -31.34
C ASP A 155 -4.31 1.19 -32.31
N SER A 156 -3.45 0.30 -32.76
CA SER A 156 -2.38 0.59 -33.73
C SER A 156 -2.92 0.75 -35.15
#